data_89ebbafe0e459c3fae6b7ce17c74660e
#
_entry.id   89ebbafe0e459c3fae6b7ce17c74660e
#
_cell.length_a   1.000
_cell.length_b   1.000
_cell.length_c   1.000
_cell.angle_alpha   90.00
_cell.angle_beta   90.00
_cell.angle_gamma   90.00
#
_symmetry.space_group_name_H-M   'P 1'
#
loop_
_entity.id
_entity.type
_entity.pdbx_description
1 polymer ?
#
loop_
_entity_poly.entity_id
_entity_poly.type
_entity_poly.pdbx_seq_one_letter_code
_entity_poly.pdbx_strand_id
1 'polypeptide(L)'
;MPPAADADAMRLALAVAEQALATGDVPVGAVVVDGAGRVLAAAANRREADADPTAHAEVLALRAAAAVHADGWRLTGCSLVVTLEPCTMCAGAAVLARVDRIVFGAADDRAGAVGGLWDVVRDPRLNHRPEVVTGVCAQESGALLRRFFADRRSGEGDFPGPSAAG
;
A
#
# COMPACT_ATOMS: atom_id res chain seq x y z
N MET A 1 -2.06 15.40 15.14
CA MET A 1 -1.02 15.20 14.12
C MET A 1 -0.45 13.80 14.27
N PRO A 2 -0.18 13.07 13.21
CA PRO A 2 0.47 11.78 13.30
C PRO A 2 1.85 11.91 14.00
N PRO A 3 2.30 10.87 14.72
CA PRO A 3 3.63 10.88 15.29
C PRO A 3 4.70 11.13 14.22
N ALA A 4 5.78 11.82 14.55
CA ALA A 4 6.87 12.11 13.59
C ALA A 4 7.41 10.83 12.92
N ALA A 5 7.48 9.72 13.67
CA ALA A 5 7.90 8.43 13.15
C ALA A 5 6.98 7.88 12.04
N ASP A 6 5.66 8.05 12.14
CA ASP A 6 4.72 7.64 11.10
C ASP A 6 4.91 8.46 9.82
N ALA A 7 5.18 9.78 9.97
CA ALA A 7 5.45 10.65 8.84
C ALA A 7 6.78 10.29 8.14
N ASP A 8 7.83 9.96 8.89
CA ASP A 8 9.12 9.55 8.32
C ASP A 8 9.00 8.22 7.56
N ALA A 9 8.32 7.24 8.15
CA ALA A 9 8.04 5.97 7.48
C ALA A 9 7.16 6.16 6.23
N MET A 10 6.18 7.07 6.26
CA MET A 10 5.34 7.38 5.11
C MET A 10 6.14 8.08 3.99
N ARG A 11 7.08 8.97 4.31
CA ARG A 11 7.96 9.56 3.29
C ARG A 11 8.82 8.50 2.61
N LEU A 12 9.30 7.50 3.36
CA LEU A 12 9.99 6.37 2.77
C LEU A 12 9.06 5.55 1.87
N ALA A 13 7.83 5.27 2.29
CA ALA A 13 6.85 4.58 1.47
C ALA A 13 6.54 5.35 0.17
N LEU A 14 6.44 6.68 0.23
CA LEU A 14 6.27 7.54 -0.96
C LEU A 14 7.47 7.45 -1.92
N ALA A 15 8.69 7.51 -1.40
CA ALA A 15 9.91 7.38 -2.22
C ALA A 15 9.98 5.99 -2.89
N VAL A 16 9.57 4.94 -2.19
CA VAL A 16 9.48 3.58 -2.75
C VAL A 16 8.36 3.46 -3.79
N ALA A 17 7.21 4.11 -3.57
CA ALA A 17 6.08 4.12 -4.50
C ALA A 17 6.50 4.62 -5.91
N GLU A 18 7.39 5.60 -5.99
CA GLU A 18 7.88 6.14 -7.27
C GLU A 18 8.59 5.10 -8.13
N GLN A 19 9.16 4.04 -7.55
CA GLN A 19 9.81 2.95 -8.29
C GLN A 19 8.83 2.21 -9.20
N ALA A 20 7.55 2.16 -8.85
CA ALA A 20 6.50 1.53 -9.66
C ALA A 20 6.29 2.23 -11.01
N LEU A 21 6.62 3.52 -11.13
CA LEU A 21 6.47 4.29 -12.36
C LEU A 21 7.34 3.74 -13.50
N ALA A 22 8.50 3.17 -13.21
CA ALA A 22 9.41 2.61 -14.22
C ALA A 22 8.81 1.40 -14.97
N THR A 23 7.84 0.72 -14.39
CA THR A 23 7.17 -0.47 -14.97
C THR A 23 5.72 -0.18 -15.37
N GLY A 24 5.25 1.05 -15.23
CA GLY A 24 3.86 1.43 -15.51
C GLY A 24 2.87 0.93 -14.45
N ASP A 25 3.35 0.48 -13.31
CA ASP A 25 2.53 0.11 -12.17
C ASP A 25 1.96 1.34 -11.45
N VAL A 26 0.78 1.20 -10.86
CA VAL A 26 0.20 2.24 -10.01
C VAL A 26 1.15 2.52 -8.85
N PRO A 27 1.55 3.79 -8.61
CA PRO A 27 2.57 4.14 -7.62
C PRO A 27 2.03 4.04 -6.19
N VAL A 28 2.07 2.84 -5.65
CA VAL A 28 1.81 2.52 -4.24
C VAL A 28 3.09 1.95 -3.64
N GLY A 29 3.45 2.45 -2.47
CA GLY A 29 4.59 1.98 -1.70
C GLY A 29 4.18 1.60 -0.28
N ALA A 30 4.82 0.56 0.25
CA ALA A 30 4.58 0.09 1.60
C ALA A 30 5.90 -0.19 2.32
N VAL A 31 5.90 0.07 3.61
CA VAL A 31 7.02 -0.14 4.52
C VAL A 31 6.51 -0.89 5.75
N VAL A 32 7.27 -1.86 6.24
CA VAL A 32 7.03 -2.50 7.54
C VAL A 32 8.11 -2.04 8.51
N VAL A 33 7.67 -1.52 9.66
CA VAL A 33 8.54 -0.96 10.71
C VAL A 33 8.29 -1.73 12.00
N ASP A 34 9.35 -2.12 12.71
CA ASP A 34 9.22 -2.77 14.01
C ASP A 34 8.96 -1.76 15.15
N GLY A 35 8.68 -2.28 16.36
CA GLY A 35 8.40 -1.46 17.54
C GLY A 35 9.54 -0.55 17.99
N ALA A 36 10.77 -0.78 17.51
CA ALA A 36 11.93 0.08 17.74
C ALA A 36 12.13 1.15 16.66
N GLY A 37 11.24 1.20 15.66
CA GLY A 37 11.32 2.14 14.54
C GLY A 37 12.28 1.70 13.43
N ARG A 38 12.74 0.45 13.44
CA ARG A 38 13.62 -0.09 12.40
C ARG A 38 12.76 -0.55 11.21
N VAL A 39 13.16 -0.16 10.00
CA VAL A 39 12.55 -0.63 8.76
C VAL A 39 12.97 -2.09 8.51
N LEU A 40 12.00 -2.99 8.48
CA LEU A 40 12.21 -4.42 8.19
C LEU A 40 12.14 -4.69 6.69
N ALA A 41 11.23 -4.02 5.99
CA ALA A 41 11.04 -4.17 4.56
C ALA A 41 10.39 -2.93 3.95
N ALA A 42 10.63 -2.73 2.66
CA ALA A 42 9.96 -1.74 1.84
C ALA A 42 9.70 -2.34 0.44
N ALA A 43 8.55 -2.06 -0.15
CA ALA A 43 8.20 -2.55 -1.48
C ALA A 43 7.27 -1.58 -2.21
N ALA A 44 7.41 -1.52 -3.53
CA ALA A 44 6.47 -0.87 -4.43
C ALA A 44 5.51 -1.89 -5.04
N ASN A 45 4.36 -1.41 -5.54
CA ASN A 45 3.46 -2.21 -6.36
C ASN A 45 4.18 -2.71 -7.62
N ARG A 46 3.98 -3.99 -7.96
CA ARG A 46 4.64 -4.70 -9.06
C ARG A 46 3.70 -5.58 -9.87
N ARG A 47 2.41 -5.30 -9.88
CA ARG A 47 1.42 -6.12 -10.61
C ARG A 47 1.75 -6.29 -12.08
N GLU A 48 2.08 -5.18 -12.76
CA GLU A 48 2.47 -5.19 -14.17
C GLU A 48 3.88 -5.80 -14.35
N ALA A 49 4.85 -5.37 -13.53
CA ALA A 49 6.22 -5.83 -13.61
C ALA A 49 6.38 -7.34 -13.46
N ASP A 50 5.61 -7.95 -12.54
CA ASP A 50 5.71 -9.37 -12.21
C ASP A 50 4.61 -10.22 -12.87
N ALA A 51 3.65 -9.60 -13.59
CA ALA A 51 2.43 -10.24 -14.11
C ALA A 51 1.69 -11.03 -12.99
N ASP A 52 1.69 -10.49 -11.77
CA ASP A 52 1.10 -11.10 -10.58
C ASP A 52 0.01 -10.18 -10.00
N PRO A 53 -1.27 -10.60 -10.03
CA PRO A 53 -2.38 -9.80 -9.51
C PRO A 53 -2.30 -9.56 -8.00
N THR A 54 -1.48 -10.32 -7.27
CA THR A 54 -1.30 -10.19 -5.82
C THR A 54 -0.06 -9.40 -5.43
N ALA A 55 0.78 -8.99 -6.38
CA ALA A 55 2.03 -8.25 -6.12
C ALA A 55 1.76 -6.78 -5.75
N HIS A 56 0.86 -6.55 -4.80
CA HIS A 56 0.66 -5.26 -4.17
C HIS A 56 1.81 -4.94 -3.21
N ALA A 57 2.14 -3.67 -3.08
CA ALA A 57 3.23 -3.20 -2.22
C ALA A 57 3.16 -3.78 -0.80
N GLU A 58 1.95 -3.80 -0.22
CA GLU A 58 1.70 -4.28 1.13
C GLU A 58 2.00 -5.77 1.26
N VAL A 59 1.52 -6.60 0.33
CA VAL A 59 1.77 -8.05 0.35
C VAL A 59 3.26 -8.34 0.22
N LEU A 60 3.95 -7.64 -0.68
CA LEU A 60 5.40 -7.80 -0.87
C LEU A 60 6.19 -7.36 0.38
N ALA A 61 5.82 -6.23 0.98
CA ALA A 61 6.46 -5.73 2.20
C ALA A 61 6.23 -6.67 3.39
N LEU A 62 5.00 -7.18 3.59
CA LEU A 62 4.67 -8.13 4.66
C LEU A 62 5.47 -9.44 4.51
N ARG A 63 5.57 -9.98 3.29
CA ARG A 63 6.38 -11.19 3.01
C ARG A 63 7.85 -10.98 3.33
N ALA A 64 8.43 -9.88 2.87
CA ALA A 64 9.84 -9.59 3.09
C ALA A 64 10.13 -9.32 4.59
N ALA A 65 9.24 -8.61 5.28
CA ALA A 65 9.37 -8.36 6.71
C ALA A 65 9.31 -9.66 7.53
N ALA A 66 8.36 -10.56 7.23
CA ALA A 66 8.22 -11.84 7.91
C ALA A 66 9.48 -12.73 7.78
N ALA A 67 10.20 -12.61 6.66
CA ALA A 67 11.45 -13.36 6.45
C ALA A 67 12.60 -12.93 7.37
N VAL A 68 12.55 -11.72 7.93
CA VAL A 68 13.62 -11.16 8.76
C VAL A 68 13.18 -10.88 10.21
N HIS A 69 11.89 -10.92 10.49
CA HIS A 69 11.34 -10.74 11.83
C HIS A 69 11.44 -12.04 12.64
N ALA A 70 11.79 -11.94 13.91
CA ALA A 70 12.15 -13.11 14.74
C ALA A 70 10.93 -13.90 15.28
N ASP A 71 9.69 -13.57 14.87
CA ASP A 71 8.44 -14.19 15.36
C ASP A 71 7.81 -15.14 14.33
N GLY A 72 8.63 -15.87 13.58
CA GLY A 72 8.18 -16.78 12.52
C GLY A 72 7.49 -16.01 11.39
N TRP A 73 6.22 -16.34 11.09
CA TRP A 73 5.44 -15.63 10.08
C TRP A 73 4.69 -14.40 10.63
N ARG A 74 4.66 -14.22 11.96
CA ARG A 74 3.95 -13.12 12.61
C ARG A 74 4.79 -11.84 12.55
N LEU A 75 4.09 -10.72 12.47
CA LEU A 75 4.70 -9.38 12.54
C LEU A 75 4.20 -8.64 13.79
N THR A 76 4.19 -9.35 14.93
CA THR A 76 3.80 -8.79 16.21
C THR A 76 4.72 -7.61 16.58
N GLY A 77 4.13 -6.52 17.06
CA GLY A 77 4.87 -5.29 17.36
C GLY A 77 5.25 -4.44 16.15
N CYS A 78 4.85 -4.86 14.93
CA CYS A 78 5.17 -4.12 13.71
C CYS A 78 4.01 -3.23 13.25
N SER A 79 4.36 -2.18 12.50
CA SER A 79 3.43 -1.31 11.78
C SER A 79 3.59 -1.51 10.28
N LEU A 80 2.49 -1.70 9.56
CA LEU A 80 2.43 -1.57 8.11
C LEU A 80 2.10 -0.11 7.78
N VAL A 81 2.97 0.55 7.03
CA VAL A 81 2.81 1.93 6.56
C VAL A 81 2.69 1.91 5.05
N VAL A 82 1.62 2.45 4.49
CA VAL A 82 1.32 2.38 3.05
C VAL A 82 0.75 3.69 2.53
N THR A 83 1.13 4.07 1.31
CA THR A 83 0.74 5.36 0.72
C THR A 83 -0.74 5.46 0.36
N LEU A 84 -1.40 4.35 0.08
CA LEU A 84 -2.82 4.24 -0.25
C LEU A 84 -3.52 3.30 0.72
N GLU A 85 -4.78 3.59 1.05
CA GLU A 85 -5.59 2.71 1.88
C GLU A 85 -5.57 1.27 1.36
N PRO A 86 -5.28 0.26 2.22
CA PRO A 86 -5.23 -1.14 1.80
C PRO A 86 -6.55 -1.63 1.23
N CYS A 87 -6.48 -2.35 0.11
CA CYS A 87 -7.62 -3.05 -0.46
C CYS A 87 -7.99 -4.28 0.39
N THR A 88 -9.08 -4.97 0.04
CA THR A 88 -9.58 -6.15 0.77
C THR A 88 -8.52 -7.23 0.95
N MET A 89 -7.75 -7.54 -0.10
CA MET A 89 -6.66 -8.52 -0.04
C MET A 89 -5.57 -8.10 0.95
N CYS A 90 -5.10 -6.86 0.85
CA CYS A 90 -4.00 -6.34 1.67
C CYS A 90 -4.40 -6.11 3.13
N ALA A 91 -5.61 -5.62 3.36
CA ALA A 91 -6.16 -5.48 4.71
C ALA A 91 -6.29 -6.85 5.40
N GLY A 92 -6.79 -7.86 4.70
CA GLY A 92 -6.83 -9.25 5.17
C GLY A 92 -5.44 -9.81 5.44
N ALA A 93 -4.48 -9.58 4.54
CA ALA A 93 -3.10 -10.02 4.71
C ALA A 93 -2.45 -9.39 5.97
N ALA A 94 -2.68 -8.10 6.22
CA ALA A 94 -2.17 -7.40 7.40
C ALA A 94 -2.74 -7.99 8.71
N VAL A 95 -4.05 -8.27 8.74
CA VAL A 95 -4.70 -8.95 9.89
C VAL A 95 -4.11 -10.34 10.10
N LEU A 96 -3.96 -11.13 9.03
CA LEU A 96 -3.39 -12.48 9.11
C LEU A 96 -1.93 -12.45 9.56
N ALA A 97 -1.16 -11.48 9.09
CA ALA A 97 0.23 -11.29 9.49
C ALA A 97 0.41 -10.79 10.94
N ARG A 98 -0.67 -10.42 11.62
CA ARG A 98 -0.65 -9.95 13.01
C ARG A 98 0.13 -8.65 13.22
N VAL A 99 0.09 -7.73 12.27
CA VAL A 99 0.64 -6.39 12.50
C VAL A 99 -0.16 -5.68 13.59
N ASP A 100 0.52 -4.95 14.44
CA ASP A 100 -0.16 -4.20 15.53
C ASP A 100 -0.83 -2.93 15.01
N ARG A 101 -0.30 -2.33 13.93
CA ARG A 101 -0.79 -1.06 13.39
C ARG A 101 -0.82 -1.09 11.86
N ILE A 102 -1.82 -0.43 11.29
CA ILE A 102 -1.90 -0.06 9.87
C ILE A 102 -1.95 1.46 9.80
N VAL A 103 -0.98 2.05 9.10
CA VAL A 103 -0.87 3.49 8.87
C VAL A 103 -0.99 3.74 7.37
N PHE A 104 -1.93 4.57 6.93
CA PHE A 104 -2.04 4.85 5.50
C PHE A 104 -2.18 6.35 5.18
N GLY A 105 -1.78 6.70 3.95
CA GLY A 105 -1.84 8.05 3.42
C GLY A 105 -3.20 8.40 2.87
N ALA A 106 -3.39 8.27 1.56
CA ALA A 106 -4.64 8.58 0.89
C ALA A 106 -5.72 7.52 1.14
N ALA A 107 -6.96 7.95 1.36
CA ALA A 107 -8.12 7.06 1.39
C ALA A 107 -8.49 6.57 -0.02
N ASP A 108 -9.14 5.41 -0.11
CA ASP A 108 -9.64 4.83 -1.35
C ASP A 108 -11.12 4.45 -1.22
N ASP A 109 -12.02 5.30 -1.71
CA ASP A 109 -13.46 5.08 -1.65
C ASP A 109 -13.93 3.97 -2.61
N ARG A 110 -13.08 3.48 -3.50
CA ARG A 110 -13.44 2.48 -4.53
C ARG A 110 -13.05 1.06 -4.15
N ALA A 111 -11.91 0.90 -3.47
CA ALA A 111 -11.36 -0.42 -3.16
C ALA A 111 -10.82 -0.54 -1.73
N GLY A 112 -10.77 0.57 -0.97
CA GLY A 112 -10.26 0.60 0.38
C GLY A 112 -11.09 -0.25 1.35
N ALA A 113 -10.42 -1.02 2.18
CA ALA A 113 -11.03 -1.95 3.11
C ALA A 113 -10.69 -1.65 4.59
N VAL A 114 -10.33 -0.39 4.87
CA VAL A 114 -9.96 0.09 6.20
C VAL A 114 -10.80 1.34 6.56
N GLY A 115 -12.01 1.44 6.01
CA GLY A 115 -12.98 2.51 6.25
C GLY A 115 -13.45 3.24 5.00
N GLY A 116 -12.78 3.08 3.85
CA GLY A 116 -13.17 3.69 2.57
C GLY A 116 -14.44 3.06 1.99
N LEU A 117 -14.30 1.97 1.22
CA LEU A 117 -15.46 1.24 0.70
C LEU A 117 -16.15 0.42 1.81
N TRP A 118 -15.36 -0.30 2.59
CA TRP A 118 -15.80 -1.05 3.78
C TRP A 118 -14.67 -1.11 4.82
N ASP A 119 -14.92 -1.76 5.95
CA ASP A 119 -13.95 -1.87 7.03
C ASP A 119 -13.84 -3.32 7.48
N VAL A 120 -12.83 -4.04 7.02
CA VAL A 120 -12.61 -5.44 7.39
C VAL A 120 -11.69 -5.59 8.60
N VAL A 121 -10.86 -4.58 8.93
CA VAL A 121 -9.84 -4.70 9.98
C VAL A 121 -10.37 -4.43 11.39
N ARG A 122 -11.51 -3.73 11.50
CA ARG A 122 -12.14 -3.41 12.78
C ARG A 122 -13.34 -4.31 13.11
N ASP A 123 -13.63 -5.31 12.28
CA ASP A 123 -14.76 -6.23 12.54
C ASP A 123 -14.56 -6.92 13.90
N PRO A 124 -15.56 -6.84 14.82
CA PRO A 124 -15.43 -7.38 16.17
C PRO A 124 -15.31 -8.91 16.23
N ARG A 125 -15.63 -9.61 15.15
CA ARG A 125 -15.50 -11.07 15.03
C ARG A 125 -14.06 -11.52 14.73
N LEU A 126 -13.18 -10.61 14.30
CA LEU A 126 -11.78 -10.93 14.07
C LEU A 126 -11.05 -11.25 15.37
N ASN A 127 -10.18 -12.25 15.32
CA ASN A 127 -9.32 -12.63 16.45
C ASN A 127 -8.08 -11.72 16.61
N HIS A 128 -7.84 -10.83 15.66
CA HIS A 128 -6.79 -9.81 15.71
C HIS A 128 -7.30 -8.55 15.01
N ARG A 129 -7.11 -7.40 15.64
CA ARG A 129 -7.55 -6.10 15.14
C ARG A 129 -6.43 -5.08 15.33
N PRO A 130 -5.74 -4.69 14.25
CA PRO A 130 -4.69 -3.68 14.32
C PRO A 130 -5.27 -2.30 14.66
N GLU A 131 -4.46 -1.46 15.31
CA GLU A 131 -4.72 -0.02 15.38
C GLU A 131 -4.66 0.58 13.97
N VAL A 132 -5.53 1.54 13.68
CA VAL A 132 -5.55 2.21 12.37
C VAL A 132 -5.26 3.70 12.54
N VAL A 133 -4.27 4.19 11.79
CA VAL A 133 -3.90 5.60 11.67
C VAL A 133 -4.06 6.03 10.21
N THR A 134 -4.86 7.07 9.98
CA THR A 134 -5.23 7.50 8.62
C THR A 134 -4.69 8.89 8.30
N GLY A 135 -4.51 9.19 7.02
CA GLY A 135 -4.25 10.55 6.53
C GLY A 135 -2.81 11.04 6.69
N VAL A 136 -1.86 10.13 6.94
CA VAL A 136 -0.45 10.49 7.06
C VAL A 136 0.12 10.81 5.68
N CYS A 137 0.55 12.07 5.45
CA CYS A 137 0.97 12.57 4.13
C CYS A 137 -0.08 12.30 3.02
N ALA A 138 -1.37 12.41 3.35
CA ALA A 138 -2.46 12.08 2.42
C ALA A 138 -2.45 12.94 1.16
N GLN A 139 -2.02 14.20 1.24
CA GLN A 139 -1.95 15.10 0.10
C GLN A 139 -0.88 14.67 -0.89
N GLU A 140 0.31 14.32 -0.41
CA GLU A 140 1.44 13.83 -1.21
C GLU A 140 1.10 12.50 -1.87
N SER A 141 0.52 11.57 -1.12
CA SER A 141 0.04 10.28 -1.62
C SER A 141 -1.00 10.44 -2.72
N GLY A 142 -2.00 11.28 -2.49
CA GLY A 142 -3.04 11.58 -3.47
C GLY A 142 -2.50 12.29 -4.70
N ALA A 143 -1.52 13.20 -4.54
CA ALA A 143 -0.90 13.92 -5.66
C ALA A 143 -0.12 12.98 -6.57
N LEU A 144 0.62 12.01 -6.01
CA LEU A 144 1.36 11.01 -6.77
C LEU A 144 0.42 10.16 -7.64
N LEU A 145 -0.69 9.69 -7.07
CA LEU A 145 -1.71 8.93 -7.78
C LEU A 145 -2.40 9.74 -8.88
N ARG A 146 -2.81 10.97 -8.59
CA ARG A 146 -3.46 11.86 -9.59
C ARG A 146 -2.55 12.14 -10.77
N ARG A 147 -1.25 12.38 -10.53
CA ARG A 147 -0.25 12.60 -11.59
C ARG A 147 -0.15 11.36 -12.49
N PHE A 148 0.00 10.18 -11.92
CA PHE A 148 0.06 8.92 -12.66
C PHE A 148 -1.17 8.69 -13.56
N PHE A 149 -2.38 8.87 -13.03
CA PHE A 149 -3.61 8.67 -13.81
C PHE A 149 -3.85 9.77 -14.84
N ALA A 150 -3.39 11.00 -14.60
CA ALA A 150 -3.43 12.08 -15.59
C ALA A 150 -2.51 11.77 -16.78
N ASP A 151 -1.29 11.30 -16.53
CA ASP A 151 -0.32 10.94 -17.56
C ASP A 151 -0.83 9.77 -18.42
N ARG A 152 -1.47 8.77 -17.84
CA ARG A 152 -2.11 7.67 -18.57
C ARG A 152 -3.21 8.13 -19.50
N ARG A 153 -4.11 8.99 -19.05
CA ARG A 153 -5.19 9.53 -19.90
C ARG A 153 -4.66 10.34 -21.08
N SER A 154 -3.52 11.03 -20.92
CA SER A 154 -2.87 11.77 -22.00
C SER A 154 -2.22 10.86 -23.04
N GLY A 155 -1.69 9.69 -22.60
CA GLY A 155 -1.07 8.69 -23.49
C GLY A 155 -2.07 7.82 -24.24
N GLU A 156 -3.28 7.63 -23.74
CA GLU A 156 -4.36 6.87 -24.43
C GLU A 156 -5.03 7.64 -25.54
N GLY A 157 -4.78 8.95 -25.67
CA GLY A 157 -5.33 9.80 -26.76
C GLY A 157 -4.74 9.54 -28.13
N ASP A 158 -3.72 8.70 -28.30
CA ASP A 158 -3.00 8.49 -29.55
C ASP A 158 -3.04 7.03 -30.08
N PHE A 159 -4.09 6.29 -29.77
CA PHE A 159 -4.38 5.01 -30.46
C PHE A 159 -5.26 5.29 -31.67
N PRO A 160 -4.77 5.15 -32.92
CA PRO A 160 -5.66 5.09 -34.07
C PRO A 160 -6.57 3.86 -33.91
N GLY A 161 -7.87 4.11 -33.84
CA GLY A 161 -8.88 3.06 -33.83
C GLY A 161 -8.66 2.09 -35.00
N PRO A 162 -9.12 0.82 -34.90
CA PRO A 162 -8.97 -0.15 -35.98
C PRO A 162 -9.62 0.42 -37.23
N SER A 163 -8.77 0.60 -38.25
CA SER A 163 -9.22 0.96 -39.60
C SER A 163 -10.27 -0.04 -40.04
N ALA A 164 -11.52 0.41 -40.25
CA ALA A 164 -12.55 -0.35 -40.94
C ALA A 164 -12.04 -0.57 -42.38
N ALA A 165 -11.38 -1.69 -42.60
CA ALA A 165 -11.17 -2.23 -43.95
C ALA A 165 -12.46 -2.94 -44.33
N GLY A 166 -13.03 -2.47 -45.47
CA GLY A 166 -14.28 -2.94 -46.04
C GLY A 166 -14.26 -4.37 -46.56
#